data_8fa90f32e48b1e2279df37de418c1e8b
#
_entry.id   8fa90f32e48b1e2279df37de418c1e8b
#
_cell.length_a   1.000
_cell.length_b   1.000
_cell.length_c   1.000
_cell.angle_alpha   90.00
_cell.angle_beta   90.00
_cell.angle_gamma   90.00
#
_symmetry.space_group_name_H-M   'P 1'
#
loop_
_entity.id
_entity.type
_entity.pdbx_description
1 polymer ?
#
loop_
_entity_poly.entity_id
_entity_poly.type
_entity_poly.pdbx_seq_one_letter_code
_entity_poly.pdbx_strand_id
1 'polypeptide(L)'
;MEHISADELHNRTANLTSDDLVLDVRSPAEFNEGHIKGAQNTPHEEVTSEAENLKSYKTVYVHCKMGGRAKMAAEALQGAGLDNIVCVSDGGMQRWEDMGWSLVK
;
A
#
# COMPACT_ATOMS: atom_id res chain seq x y z
N MET A 1 -0.73 14.82 -3.27
CA MET A 1 -0.75 13.33 -3.20
C MET A 1 -2.16 12.83 -3.38
N GLU A 2 -2.34 11.84 -4.22
CA GLU A 2 -3.66 11.23 -4.45
C GLU A 2 -4.07 10.34 -3.28
N HIS A 3 -5.33 10.41 -2.87
CA HIS A 3 -5.92 9.53 -1.87
C HIS A 3 -7.04 8.73 -2.53
N ILE A 4 -7.05 7.42 -2.30
CA ILE A 4 -8.09 6.54 -2.85
C ILE A 4 -8.65 5.64 -1.76
N SER A 5 -9.78 5.00 -2.07
CA SER A 5 -10.37 3.96 -1.22
C SER A 5 -9.80 2.59 -1.55
N ALA A 6 -10.03 1.61 -0.67
CA ALA A 6 -9.72 0.22 -0.96
C ALA A 6 -10.49 -0.28 -2.18
N ASP A 7 -11.73 0.17 -2.36
CA ASP A 7 -12.55 -0.19 -3.52
C ASP A 7 -11.89 0.28 -4.81
N GLU A 8 -11.36 1.50 -4.83
CA GLU A 8 -10.65 2.02 -6.00
C GLU A 8 -9.33 1.25 -6.24
N LEU A 9 -8.60 0.93 -5.17
CA LEU A 9 -7.40 0.10 -5.32
C LEU A 9 -7.78 -1.25 -5.95
N HIS A 10 -8.83 -1.88 -5.45
CA HIS A 10 -9.30 -3.16 -6.00
C HIS A 10 -9.59 -3.03 -7.49
N ASN A 11 -10.27 -1.96 -7.90
CA ASN A 11 -10.53 -1.73 -9.32
C ASN A 11 -9.24 -1.59 -10.12
N ARG A 12 -8.25 -0.89 -9.60
CA ARG A 12 -6.97 -0.67 -10.29
C ARG A 12 -6.11 -1.92 -10.37
N THR A 13 -6.29 -2.90 -9.46
CA THR A 13 -5.46 -4.11 -9.48
C THR A 13 -5.58 -4.90 -10.77
N ALA A 14 -6.69 -4.77 -11.50
CA ALA A 14 -6.87 -5.42 -12.79
C ALA A 14 -5.91 -4.90 -13.87
N ASN A 15 -5.36 -3.70 -13.69
CA ASN A 15 -4.53 -3.02 -14.69
C ASN A 15 -3.12 -2.70 -14.19
N LEU A 16 -2.72 -3.17 -13.01
CA LEU A 16 -1.37 -2.94 -12.49
C LEU A 16 -0.35 -3.70 -13.32
N THR A 17 0.81 -3.09 -13.50
CA THR A 17 1.94 -3.68 -14.22
C THR A 17 3.12 -3.83 -13.26
N SER A 18 4.24 -4.39 -13.74
CA SER A 18 5.46 -4.50 -12.96
C SER A 18 6.07 -3.13 -12.60
N ASP A 19 5.60 -2.05 -13.24
CA ASP A 19 6.04 -0.70 -12.93
C ASP A 19 5.30 -0.12 -11.72
N ASP A 20 4.24 -0.77 -11.28
CA ASP A 20 3.43 -0.36 -10.13
C ASP A 20 3.70 -1.29 -8.94
N LEU A 21 3.60 -0.74 -7.75
CA LEU A 21 3.78 -1.52 -6.53
C LEU A 21 2.63 -1.28 -5.56
N VAL A 22 2.13 -2.36 -4.98
CA VAL A 22 1.23 -2.28 -3.82
C VAL A 22 2.11 -2.46 -2.59
N LEU A 23 2.15 -1.46 -1.72
CA LEU A 23 2.97 -1.46 -0.52
C LEU A 23 2.09 -1.61 0.71
N ASP A 24 2.24 -2.75 1.39
CA ASP A 24 1.52 -3.06 2.62
C ASP A 24 2.37 -2.62 3.79
N VAL A 25 1.92 -1.61 4.53
CA VAL A 25 2.68 -1.03 5.64
C VAL A 25 2.21 -1.52 7.00
N ARG A 26 1.49 -2.65 7.02
CA ARG A 26 1.11 -3.34 8.25
C ARG A 26 2.33 -4.07 8.83
N SER A 27 2.15 -4.67 10.00
CA SER A 27 3.21 -5.50 10.60
C SER A 27 3.45 -6.77 9.76
N PRO A 28 4.64 -7.40 9.86
CA PRO A 28 4.89 -8.68 9.20
C PRO A 28 3.89 -9.77 9.60
N ALA A 29 3.46 -9.80 10.85
CA ALA A 29 2.48 -10.78 11.32
C ALA A 29 1.15 -10.61 10.60
N GLU A 30 0.66 -9.39 10.47
CA GLU A 30 -0.57 -9.10 9.73
C GLU A 30 -0.43 -9.51 8.26
N PHE A 31 0.69 -9.16 7.64
CA PHE A 31 0.98 -9.49 6.24
C PHE A 31 0.94 -11.00 6.02
N ASN A 32 1.55 -11.76 6.92
CA ASN A 32 1.62 -13.22 6.82
C ASN A 32 0.27 -13.91 7.00
N GLU A 33 -0.69 -13.26 7.64
CA GLU A 33 -2.05 -13.79 7.79
C GLU A 33 -2.85 -13.71 6.48
N GLY A 34 -2.46 -12.82 5.59
CA GLY A 34 -3.10 -12.65 4.29
C GLY A 34 -2.80 -11.25 3.74
N HIS A 35 -2.50 -11.19 2.46
CA HIS A 35 -2.15 -9.93 1.80
C HIS A 35 -2.56 -9.96 0.32
N ILE A 36 -2.55 -8.79 -0.31
CA ILE A 36 -2.84 -8.65 -1.73
C ILE A 36 -1.71 -9.29 -2.53
N LYS A 37 -2.05 -10.12 -3.51
CA LYS A 37 -1.05 -10.77 -4.35
C LYS A 37 -0.11 -9.74 -4.98
N GLY A 38 1.19 -9.98 -4.86
CA GLY A 38 2.22 -9.10 -5.40
C GLY A 38 2.59 -7.93 -4.48
N ALA A 39 1.92 -7.77 -3.35
CA ALA A 39 2.26 -6.69 -2.42
C ALA A 39 3.60 -6.94 -1.74
N GLN A 40 4.35 -5.86 -1.53
CA GLN A 40 5.55 -5.87 -0.71
C GLN A 40 5.18 -5.40 0.70
N ASN A 41 5.77 -6.03 1.72
CA ASN A 41 5.57 -5.61 3.10
C ASN A 41 6.74 -4.77 3.59
N THR A 42 6.46 -3.54 3.99
CA THR A 42 7.41 -2.69 4.70
C THR A 42 6.61 -1.99 5.79
N PRO A 43 6.82 -2.35 7.07
CA PRO A 43 6.08 -1.71 8.16
C PRO A 43 6.19 -0.18 8.12
N HIS A 44 5.12 0.51 8.52
CA HIS A 44 5.02 1.96 8.32
C HIS A 44 6.17 2.76 8.93
N GLU A 45 6.73 2.30 10.06
CA GLU A 45 7.85 2.98 10.72
C GLU A 45 9.19 2.76 10.01
N GLU A 46 9.24 1.90 9.00
CA GLU A 46 10.47 1.57 8.28
C GLU A 46 10.48 2.03 6.82
N VAL A 47 9.39 2.67 6.35
CA VAL A 47 9.23 2.97 4.92
C VAL A 47 10.30 3.88 4.36
N THR A 48 10.82 4.81 5.17
CA THR A 48 11.83 5.76 4.67
C THR A 48 13.15 5.07 4.32
N SER A 49 13.46 3.93 4.94
CA SER A 49 14.64 3.15 4.59
C SER A 49 14.54 2.54 3.18
N GLU A 50 13.32 2.43 2.64
CA GLU A 50 13.06 1.89 1.32
C GLU A 50 12.82 2.98 0.26
N ALA A 51 12.97 4.27 0.63
CA ALA A 51 12.63 5.38 -0.26
C ALA A 51 13.32 5.29 -1.62
N GLU A 52 14.62 4.96 -1.64
CA GLU A 52 15.36 4.89 -2.91
C GLU A 52 14.82 3.78 -3.82
N ASN A 53 14.50 2.62 -3.26
CA ASN A 53 13.90 1.52 -4.03
C ASN A 53 12.52 1.90 -4.55
N LEU A 54 11.73 2.59 -3.72
CA LEU A 54 10.37 2.95 -4.08
C LEU A 54 10.30 4.02 -5.17
N LYS A 55 11.34 4.83 -5.31
CA LYS A 55 11.41 5.85 -6.38
C LYS A 55 11.43 5.24 -7.77
N SER A 56 11.85 3.99 -7.92
CA SER A 56 11.97 3.34 -9.22
C SER A 56 10.63 2.94 -9.82
N TYR A 57 9.56 2.90 -9.03
CA TYR A 57 8.24 2.53 -9.51
C TYR A 57 7.52 3.74 -10.10
N LYS A 58 6.65 3.48 -11.07
CA LYS A 58 5.79 4.50 -11.63
C LYS A 58 4.78 5.00 -10.59
N THR A 59 4.17 4.05 -9.87
CA THR A 59 3.18 4.34 -8.83
C THR A 59 3.33 3.35 -7.69
N VAL A 60 3.30 3.86 -6.47
CA VAL A 60 3.31 3.04 -5.25
C VAL A 60 2.01 3.29 -4.50
N TYR A 61 1.21 2.24 -4.36
CA TYR A 61 -0.07 2.28 -3.62
C TYR A 61 0.18 1.83 -2.19
N VAL A 62 0.11 2.77 -1.26
CA VAL A 62 0.40 2.53 0.16
C VAL A 62 -0.88 2.23 0.91
N HIS A 63 -1.00 1.05 1.50
CA HIS A 63 -2.17 0.68 2.28
C HIS A 63 -1.80 0.03 3.60
N CYS A 64 -2.76 0.03 4.52
CA CYS A 64 -2.66 -0.66 5.79
C CYS A 64 -4.01 -1.33 6.10
N LYS A 65 -4.34 -1.56 7.36
CA LYS A 65 -5.60 -2.20 7.71
C LYS A 65 -6.81 -1.27 7.50
N MET A 66 -6.72 -0.02 8.01
CA MET A 66 -7.86 0.91 7.98
C MET A 66 -7.53 2.32 7.45
N GLY A 67 -6.27 2.62 7.21
CA GLY A 67 -5.85 3.89 6.61
C GLY A 67 -4.90 4.74 7.44
N GLY A 68 -4.87 4.60 8.76
CA GLY A 68 -4.05 5.45 9.63
C GLY A 68 -2.55 5.31 9.41
N ARG A 69 -2.05 4.09 9.42
CA ARG A 69 -0.62 3.82 9.18
C ARG A 69 -0.24 4.13 7.73
N ALA A 70 -1.17 3.92 6.79
CA ALA A 70 -0.94 4.27 5.38
C ALA A 70 -0.74 5.76 5.22
N LYS A 71 -1.52 6.59 5.90
CA LYS A 71 -1.35 8.06 5.86
C LYS A 71 0.00 8.46 6.40
N MET A 72 0.41 7.90 7.56
CA MET A 72 1.70 8.19 8.16
C MET A 72 2.86 7.81 7.23
N ALA A 73 2.79 6.61 6.66
CA ALA A 73 3.81 6.12 5.74
C ALA A 73 3.88 6.96 4.46
N ALA A 74 2.73 7.28 3.87
CA ALA A 74 2.66 8.07 2.65
C ALA A 74 3.24 9.46 2.86
N GLU A 75 2.90 10.11 3.98
CA GLU A 75 3.44 11.43 4.32
C GLU A 75 4.95 11.39 4.53
N ALA A 76 5.45 10.35 5.20
CA ALA A 76 6.90 10.17 5.41
C ALA A 76 7.63 10.00 4.08
N LEU A 77 7.08 9.21 3.16
CA LEU A 77 7.68 9.01 1.84
C LEU A 77 7.64 10.29 1.01
N GLN A 78 6.54 11.03 1.05
CA GLN A 78 6.42 12.31 0.38
C GLN A 78 7.47 13.28 0.93
N GLY A 79 7.64 13.32 2.25
CA GLY A 79 8.68 14.12 2.90
C GLY A 79 10.09 13.72 2.52
N ALA A 80 10.30 12.47 2.12
CA ALA A 80 11.58 11.96 1.63
C ALA A 80 11.79 12.25 0.13
N GLY A 81 10.88 12.97 -0.51
CA GLY A 81 11.01 13.42 -1.89
C GLY A 81 10.33 12.56 -2.94
N LEU A 82 9.51 11.57 -2.54
CA LEU A 82 8.78 10.76 -3.51
C LEU A 82 7.53 11.49 -3.99
N ASP A 83 7.30 11.47 -5.30
CA ASP A 83 6.13 12.09 -5.93
C ASP A 83 5.21 11.06 -6.60
N ASN A 84 5.49 9.77 -6.41
CA ASN A 84 4.81 8.65 -7.05
C ASN A 84 3.90 7.88 -6.08
N ILE A 85 3.52 8.49 -4.97
CA ILE A 85 2.77 7.82 -3.89
C ILE A 85 1.27 8.08 -4.06
N VAL A 86 0.49 7.01 -3.97
CA VAL A 86 -0.96 7.06 -3.83
C VAL A 86 -1.31 6.45 -2.48
N CYS A 87 -2.02 7.18 -1.65
CA CYS A 87 -2.39 6.74 -0.31
C CYS A 87 -3.78 6.10 -0.32
N VAL A 88 -3.85 4.84 0.09
CA VAL A 88 -5.13 4.17 0.30
C VAL A 88 -5.59 4.50 1.72
N SER A 89 -6.30 5.61 1.86
CA SER A 89 -6.63 6.19 3.16
C SER A 89 -8.00 5.77 3.68
N ASP A 90 -8.77 5.01 2.91
CA ASP A 90 -10.12 4.61 3.28
C ASP A 90 -10.31 3.10 3.06
N GLY A 91 -10.66 2.39 4.14
CA GLY A 91 -11.05 0.98 4.11
C GLY A 91 -9.92 -0.04 4.16
N GLY A 92 -8.82 0.20 3.54
CA GLY A 92 -7.64 -0.67 3.57
C GLY A 92 -7.93 -2.17 3.50
N MET A 93 -7.11 -2.96 4.21
CA MET A 93 -7.23 -4.42 4.24
C MET A 93 -8.54 -4.88 4.91
N GLN A 94 -9.05 -4.11 5.88
CA GLN A 94 -10.32 -4.45 6.51
C GLN A 94 -11.45 -4.51 5.48
N ARG A 95 -11.48 -3.53 4.58
CA ARG A 95 -12.47 -3.53 3.50
C ARG A 95 -12.30 -4.71 2.56
N TRP A 96 -11.04 -5.06 2.26
CA TRP A 96 -10.70 -6.22 1.42
C TRP A 96 -11.28 -7.51 2.01
N GLU A 97 -11.08 -7.70 3.30
CA GLU A 97 -11.60 -8.86 4.03
C GLU A 97 -13.13 -8.87 4.08
N ASP A 98 -13.74 -7.70 4.36
CA ASP A 98 -15.20 -7.58 4.45
C ASP A 98 -15.87 -7.93 3.12
N MET A 99 -15.25 -7.60 2.01
CA MET A 99 -15.76 -7.89 0.68
C MET A 99 -15.41 -9.28 0.18
N GLY A 100 -14.55 -10.00 0.89
CA GLY A 100 -14.12 -11.32 0.48
C GLY A 100 -13.24 -11.32 -0.76
N TRP A 101 -12.57 -10.22 -1.06
CA TRP A 101 -11.65 -10.15 -2.20
C TRP A 101 -10.42 -11.03 -1.96
N SER A 102 -9.82 -11.51 -3.04
CA SER A 102 -8.76 -12.51 -3.00
C SER A 102 -7.52 -12.03 -2.24
N LEU A 103 -7.00 -12.92 -1.38
CA LEU A 103 -5.76 -12.72 -0.63
C LEU A 103 -4.86 -13.94 -0.81
N VAL A 104 -3.56 -13.74 -0.65
CA VAL A 104 -2.55 -14.81 -0.61
C VAL A 104 -1.82 -14.75 0.73
N LYS A 105 -1.11 -15.83 1.06
CA LYS A 105 -0.33 -15.91 2.30
C LYS A 105 1.15 -16.12 2.04
#